data_93e4e07534cf139b49da84de1441f9b2
#
_entry.id   93e4e07534cf139b49da84de1441f9b2
#
_cell.length_a   1.000
_cell.length_b   1.000
_cell.length_c   1.000
_cell.angle_alpha   90.00
_cell.angle_beta   90.00
_cell.angle_gamma   90.00
#
_symmetry.space_group_name_H-M   'P 1'
#
loop_
_entity.id
_entity.type
_entity.pdbx_description
1 polymer ?
#
loop_
_entity_poly.entity_id
_entity_poly.type
_entity_poly.pdbx_seq_one_letter_code
_entity_poly.pdbx_strand_id
1 'polypeptide(L)'
;MGRLVINNAMTVNGAFEAPVPEPDGWLVLDADSNQVSLEQFLVADAMVLGRKTYEGLAAVWPQLVDDPTLGLFADRLNSMPKYVASRTLRGPLAWNATLLEGDLAESVSALKDRHDGTLIVSGAGELAHALTTQGLVDEFWFWVSPHLWATGPRIFDGVGPVRLQLIGSTTFPSGVLRLAYRPAP
;
A
#
# COMPACT_ATOMS: atom_id res chain seq x y z
N MET A 1 14.41 -14.39 2.22
CA MET A 1 14.06 -13.50 1.07
C MET A 1 12.70 -12.89 1.32
N GLY A 2 12.62 -11.58 1.37
CA GLY A 2 11.39 -10.85 1.64
C GLY A 2 10.34 -10.99 0.54
N ARG A 3 9.08 -10.76 0.89
CA ARG A 3 7.96 -10.75 -0.06
C ARG A 3 7.44 -9.32 -0.28
N LEU A 4 7.12 -9.00 -1.52
CA LEU A 4 6.56 -7.72 -1.92
C LEU A 4 5.03 -7.83 -2.02
N VAL A 5 4.33 -6.99 -1.25
CA VAL A 5 2.88 -7.03 -1.14
C VAL A 5 2.30 -5.67 -1.54
N ILE A 6 1.43 -5.64 -2.53
CA ILE A 6 0.61 -4.45 -2.81
C ILE A 6 -0.55 -4.44 -1.81
N ASN A 7 -0.57 -3.44 -0.94
CA ASN A 7 -1.63 -3.22 0.05
C ASN A 7 -2.38 -1.92 -0.28
N ASN A 8 -3.64 -2.04 -0.67
CA ASN A 8 -4.40 -0.88 -1.11
C ASN A 8 -5.89 -0.95 -0.75
N ALA A 9 -6.44 0.21 -0.33
CA ALA A 9 -7.88 0.40 -0.19
C ALA A 9 -8.49 0.77 -1.55
N MET A 10 -9.69 0.25 -1.83
CA MET A 10 -10.46 0.55 -3.03
C MET A 10 -11.95 0.38 -2.79
N THR A 11 -12.75 0.93 -3.67
CA THR A 11 -14.20 0.66 -3.73
C THR A 11 -14.49 -0.67 -4.43
N VAL A 12 -15.73 -1.17 -4.36
CA VAL A 12 -16.18 -2.38 -5.06
C VAL A 12 -15.91 -2.34 -6.57
N ASN A 13 -15.97 -1.17 -7.17
CA ASN A 13 -15.67 -0.98 -8.60
C ASN A 13 -14.25 -0.48 -8.87
N GLY A 14 -13.34 -0.62 -7.89
CA GLY A 14 -11.91 -0.45 -8.06
C GLY A 14 -11.39 0.99 -8.03
N ALA A 15 -12.18 1.99 -7.65
CA ALA A 15 -11.65 3.34 -7.45
C ALA A 15 -10.72 3.37 -6.22
N PHE A 16 -9.57 4.02 -6.32
CA PHE A 16 -8.54 4.00 -5.28
C PHE A 16 -7.94 5.36 -4.93
N GLU A 17 -8.09 6.36 -5.79
CA GLU A 17 -7.53 7.70 -5.52
C GLU A 17 -8.37 8.46 -4.49
N ALA A 18 -7.67 9.36 -3.76
CA ALA A 18 -8.24 10.25 -2.77
C ALA A 18 -9.19 9.53 -1.79
N PRO A 19 -8.71 8.54 -1.02
CA PRO A 19 -9.53 7.85 -0.05
C PRO A 19 -9.87 8.79 1.11
N VAL A 20 -10.94 9.55 0.93
CA VAL A 20 -11.50 10.44 1.96
C VAL A 20 -12.44 9.61 2.84
N PRO A 21 -12.36 9.74 4.18
CA PRO A 21 -13.30 9.06 5.07
C PRO A 21 -14.76 9.49 4.83
N GLU A 22 -15.70 8.60 5.15
CA GLU A 22 -17.11 8.94 5.19
C GLU A 22 -17.39 10.12 6.16
N PRO A 23 -18.42 10.95 5.93
CA PRO A 23 -19.42 10.86 4.84
C PRO A 23 -18.99 11.54 3.53
N ASP A 24 -17.86 12.23 3.48
CA ASP A 24 -17.44 13.03 2.32
C ASP A 24 -16.76 12.19 1.22
N GLY A 25 -16.42 10.94 1.52
CA GLY A 25 -15.73 10.03 0.62
C GLY A 25 -16.21 8.58 0.75
N TRP A 26 -15.36 7.66 0.30
CA TRP A 26 -15.68 6.24 0.25
C TRP A 26 -14.88 5.37 1.24
N LEU A 27 -13.93 5.95 1.99
CA LEU A 27 -13.10 5.19 2.91
C LEU A 27 -13.85 4.94 4.23
N VAL A 28 -14.22 3.70 4.46
CA VAL A 28 -14.81 3.27 5.74
C VAL A 28 -13.69 3.04 6.75
N LEU A 29 -13.77 3.73 7.88
CA LEU A 29 -12.87 3.56 9.02
C LEU A 29 -13.65 2.91 10.15
N ASP A 30 -13.37 1.64 10.43
CA ASP A 30 -13.91 0.92 11.61
C ASP A 30 -12.78 0.34 12.45
N ALA A 31 -13.05 0.13 13.75
CA ALA A 31 -12.03 -0.28 14.70
C ALA A 31 -11.38 -1.61 14.35
N ASP A 32 -12.17 -2.58 13.90
CA ASP A 32 -11.69 -3.94 13.63
C ASP A 32 -10.79 -3.98 12.39
N SER A 33 -11.20 -3.31 11.30
CA SER A 33 -10.39 -3.24 10.09
C SER A 33 -9.12 -2.42 10.31
N ASN A 34 -9.19 -1.33 11.09
CA ASN A 34 -8.04 -0.52 11.45
C ASN A 34 -7.04 -1.31 12.31
N GLN A 35 -7.52 -2.11 13.27
CA GLN A 35 -6.67 -2.97 14.08
C GLN A 35 -5.91 -3.99 13.23
N VAL A 36 -6.60 -4.69 12.33
CA VAL A 36 -5.96 -5.66 11.42
C VAL A 36 -4.97 -4.98 10.47
N SER A 37 -5.29 -3.77 9.98
CA SER A 37 -4.37 -2.97 9.18
C SER A 37 -3.11 -2.61 9.96
N LEU A 38 -3.25 -2.12 11.20
CA LEU A 38 -2.13 -1.80 12.08
C LEU A 38 -1.22 -3.03 12.30
N GLU A 39 -1.80 -4.19 12.62
CA GLU A 39 -1.06 -5.43 12.83
C GLU A 39 -0.21 -5.80 11.61
N GLN A 40 -0.72 -5.61 10.39
CA GLN A 40 0.05 -5.84 9.17
C GLN A 40 1.28 -4.91 9.06
N PHE A 41 1.13 -3.65 9.44
CA PHE A 41 2.25 -2.70 9.42
C PHE A 41 3.22 -2.93 10.58
N LEU A 42 2.76 -3.41 11.73
CA LEU A 42 3.64 -3.73 12.86
C LEU A 42 4.65 -4.83 12.54
N VAL A 43 4.26 -5.82 11.71
CA VAL A 43 5.12 -6.94 11.33
C VAL A 43 5.81 -6.76 9.97
N ALA A 44 5.52 -5.69 9.24
CA ALA A 44 6.18 -5.41 7.97
C ALA A 44 7.60 -4.84 8.19
N ASP A 45 8.55 -5.19 7.34
CA ASP A 45 9.93 -4.71 7.44
C ASP A 45 10.09 -3.27 6.94
N ALA A 46 9.43 -2.94 5.83
CA ALA A 46 9.54 -1.64 5.18
C ALA A 46 8.35 -1.31 4.27
N MET A 47 8.26 -0.05 3.87
CA MET A 47 7.35 0.40 2.81
C MET A 47 8.10 0.64 1.50
N VAL A 48 7.43 0.36 0.38
CA VAL A 48 7.87 0.77 -0.96
C VAL A 48 6.81 1.70 -1.54
N LEU A 49 7.20 2.91 -1.90
CA LEU A 49 6.28 4.00 -2.22
C LEU A 49 6.60 4.62 -3.58
N GLY A 50 5.57 4.99 -4.33
CA GLY A 50 5.70 5.93 -5.42
C GLY A 50 5.79 7.37 -4.88
N ARG A 51 6.32 8.30 -5.69
CA ARG A 51 6.54 9.69 -5.29
C ARG A 51 5.30 10.35 -4.68
N LYS A 52 4.15 10.32 -5.36
CA LYS A 52 2.92 10.97 -4.88
C LYS A 52 2.47 10.44 -3.53
N THR A 53 2.51 9.13 -3.34
CA THR A 53 2.15 8.48 -2.07
C THR A 53 3.14 8.86 -0.98
N TYR A 54 4.44 8.87 -1.27
CA TYR A 54 5.47 9.31 -0.33
C TYR A 54 5.22 10.75 0.12
N GLU A 55 5.07 11.69 -0.83
CA GLU A 55 4.84 13.11 -0.52
C GLU A 55 3.59 13.32 0.34
N GLY A 56 2.48 12.64 0.00
CA GLY A 56 1.24 12.72 0.76
C GLY A 56 1.35 12.15 2.18
N LEU A 57 1.93 10.97 2.33
CA LEU A 57 2.08 10.34 3.64
C LEU A 57 3.09 11.08 4.52
N ALA A 58 4.22 11.51 3.97
CA ALA A 58 5.25 12.26 4.69
C ALA A 58 4.76 13.63 5.19
N ALA A 59 3.77 14.23 4.55
CA ALA A 59 3.16 15.47 4.98
C ALA A 59 2.21 15.30 6.17
N VAL A 60 1.65 14.12 6.38
CA VAL A 60 0.57 13.89 7.35
C VAL A 60 1.06 13.09 8.57
N TRP A 61 1.65 11.92 8.37
CA TRP A 61 1.94 10.97 9.44
C TRP A 61 2.90 11.47 10.54
N PRO A 62 3.92 12.28 10.26
CA PRO A 62 4.77 12.84 11.31
C PRO A 62 4.04 13.71 12.32
N GLN A 63 2.86 14.23 11.97
CA GLN A 63 2.06 15.12 12.81
C GLN A 63 1.03 14.37 13.66
N LEU A 64 0.87 13.05 13.47
CA LEU A 64 -0.18 12.25 14.11
C LEU A 64 0.32 11.41 15.29
N VAL A 65 1.55 11.61 15.76
CA VAL A 65 2.14 10.82 16.85
C VAL A 65 1.37 10.94 18.18
N ASP A 66 0.78 12.10 18.42
CA ASP A 66 0.00 12.38 19.64
C ASP A 66 -1.52 12.17 19.44
N ASP A 67 -1.94 11.68 18.26
CA ASP A 67 -3.35 11.41 18.00
C ASP A 67 -3.82 10.19 18.82
N PRO A 68 -4.90 10.31 19.61
CA PRO A 68 -5.35 9.23 20.51
C PRO A 68 -5.77 7.94 19.78
N THR A 69 -6.10 8.03 18.49
CA THR A 69 -6.56 6.89 17.67
C THR A 69 -5.48 6.38 16.74
N LEU A 70 -4.72 7.28 16.15
CA LEU A 70 -3.76 6.99 15.09
C LEU A 70 -2.30 7.00 15.56
N GLY A 71 -2.01 7.46 16.79
CA GLY A 71 -0.64 7.66 17.26
C GLY A 71 0.23 6.41 17.17
N LEU A 72 -0.26 5.24 17.58
CA LEU A 72 0.49 3.99 17.46
C LEU A 72 0.79 3.62 15.99
N PHE A 73 -0.15 3.87 15.09
CA PHE A 73 0.06 3.66 13.65
C PHE A 73 1.04 4.69 13.08
N ALA A 74 0.93 5.95 13.52
CA ALA A 74 1.86 7.00 13.14
C ALA A 74 3.28 6.70 13.61
N ASP A 75 3.49 6.26 14.85
CA ASP A 75 4.79 5.84 15.37
C ASP A 75 5.41 4.74 14.51
N ARG A 76 4.59 3.73 14.16
CA ARG A 76 5.07 2.64 13.30
C ARG A 76 5.43 3.13 11.91
N LEU A 77 4.58 3.91 11.26
CA LEU A 77 4.88 4.46 9.94
C LEU A 77 6.08 5.41 9.96
N ASN A 78 6.25 6.21 10.99
CA ASN A 78 7.38 7.14 11.09
C ASN A 78 8.71 6.42 11.29
N SER A 79 8.74 5.34 12.08
CA SER A 79 9.96 4.60 12.41
C SER A 79 10.42 3.63 11.32
N MET A 80 9.49 2.99 10.60
CA MET A 80 9.86 1.98 9.62
C MET A 80 10.61 2.56 8.40
N PRO A 81 11.54 1.82 7.76
CA PRO A 81 12.21 2.25 6.53
C PRO A 81 11.23 2.41 5.37
N LYS A 82 11.48 3.41 4.51
CA LYS A 82 10.74 3.62 3.26
C LYS A 82 11.70 3.64 2.09
N TYR A 83 11.30 3.00 1.01
CA TYR A 83 12.01 3.00 -0.27
C TYR A 83 11.12 3.66 -1.32
N VAL A 84 11.61 4.73 -1.94
CA VAL A 84 10.80 5.56 -2.83
C VAL A 84 11.24 5.39 -4.27
N ALA A 85 10.34 4.88 -5.12
CA ALA A 85 10.55 4.84 -6.56
C ALA A 85 10.13 6.17 -7.19
N SER A 86 11.07 6.89 -7.81
CA SER A 86 10.79 8.16 -8.47
C SER A 86 11.78 8.45 -9.58
N ARG A 87 11.28 8.96 -10.71
CA ARG A 87 12.11 9.46 -11.81
C ARG A 87 12.48 10.93 -11.65
N THR A 88 11.84 11.64 -10.72
CA THR A 88 11.95 13.09 -10.59
C THR A 88 12.53 13.58 -9.26
N LEU A 89 12.34 12.83 -8.17
CA LEU A 89 12.95 13.18 -6.88
C LEU A 89 14.48 13.05 -6.95
N ARG A 90 15.18 13.90 -6.20
CA ARG A 90 16.63 13.92 -6.11
C ARG A 90 17.04 14.22 -4.66
N GLY A 91 18.26 13.78 -4.29
CA GLY A 91 18.86 14.07 -3.00
C GLY A 91 18.30 13.25 -1.84
N PRO A 92 18.70 13.58 -0.61
CA PRO A 92 18.22 12.91 0.58
C PRO A 92 16.72 13.17 0.78
N LEU A 93 15.99 12.14 1.16
CA LEU A 93 14.58 12.21 1.47
C LEU A 93 14.36 12.30 2.98
N ALA A 94 13.31 12.99 3.39
CA ALA A 94 12.85 13.03 4.77
C ALA A 94 12.10 11.75 5.15
N TRP A 95 11.62 11.68 6.40
CA TRP A 95 10.69 10.66 6.89
C TRP A 95 11.24 9.22 6.79
N ASN A 96 12.51 9.02 7.16
CA ASN A 96 13.21 7.73 7.10
C ASN A 96 13.08 7.05 5.71
N ALA A 97 13.23 7.82 4.64
CA ALA A 97 13.06 7.36 3.28
C ALA A 97 14.36 7.39 2.47
N THR A 98 14.54 6.38 1.63
CA THR A 98 15.67 6.24 0.69
C THR A 98 15.12 6.19 -0.73
N LEU A 99 15.71 6.97 -1.63
CA LEU A 99 15.37 6.91 -3.06
C LEU A 99 15.92 5.62 -3.65
N LEU A 100 15.07 4.90 -4.40
CA LEU A 100 15.52 3.77 -5.22
C LEU A 100 16.20 4.30 -6.47
N GLU A 101 17.40 3.82 -6.73
CA GLU A 101 18.21 4.22 -7.88
C GLU A 101 18.31 3.08 -8.89
N GLY A 102 18.43 3.43 -10.18
CA GLY A 102 18.59 2.46 -11.26
C GLY A 102 17.30 1.79 -11.70
N ASP A 103 17.42 0.54 -12.14
CA ASP A 103 16.28 -0.26 -12.62
C ASP A 103 15.36 -0.70 -11.46
N LEU A 104 14.06 -0.67 -11.71
CA LEU A 104 13.07 -1.00 -10.69
C LEU A 104 13.14 -2.47 -10.27
N ALA A 105 13.30 -3.39 -11.23
CA ALA A 105 13.33 -4.81 -10.92
C ALA A 105 14.58 -5.20 -10.14
N GLU A 106 15.73 -4.64 -10.51
CA GLU A 106 16.98 -4.84 -9.78
C GLU A 106 16.89 -4.28 -8.35
N SER A 107 16.36 -3.07 -8.20
CA SER A 107 16.17 -2.43 -6.90
C SER A 107 15.24 -3.24 -5.99
N VAL A 108 14.12 -3.73 -6.52
CA VAL A 108 13.15 -4.53 -5.77
C VAL A 108 13.74 -5.90 -5.39
N SER A 109 14.47 -6.53 -6.30
CA SER A 109 15.17 -7.79 -6.01
C SER A 109 16.16 -7.62 -4.88
N ALA A 110 16.98 -6.57 -4.93
CA ALA A 110 17.94 -6.25 -3.86
C ALA A 110 17.24 -5.96 -2.52
N LEU A 111 16.06 -5.34 -2.53
CA LEU A 111 15.27 -5.16 -1.31
C LEU A 111 14.76 -6.49 -0.76
N LYS A 112 14.24 -7.38 -1.61
CA LYS A 112 13.80 -8.72 -1.19
C LYS A 112 14.95 -9.54 -0.59
N ASP A 113 16.17 -9.39 -1.09
CA ASP A 113 17.35 -10.08 -0.54
C ASP A 113 17.80 -9.48 0.80
N ARG A 114 17.60 -8.19 1.01
CA ARG A 114 17.97 -7.47 2.25
C ARG A 114 17.01 -7.70 3.40
N HIS A 115 15.74 -8.00 3.10
CA HIS A 115 14.67 -8.19 4.07
C HIS A 115 14.16 -9.62 4.06
N ASP A 116 13.79 -10.15 5.21
CA ASP A 116 13.24 -11.51 5.33
C ASP A 116 11.71 -11.53 5.48
N GLY A 117 11.11 -10.39 5.83
CA GLY A 117 9.67 -10.24 6.06
C GLY A 117 8.93 -9.60 4.90
N THR A 118 7.95 -8.76 5.22
CA THR A 118 7.05 -8.16 4.24
C THR A 118 7.48 -6.74 3.88
N LEU A 119 7.58 -6.47 2.59
CA LEU A 119 7.72 -5.15 2.00
C LEU A 119 6.34 -4.69 1.51
N ILE A 120 5.76 -3.68 2.15
CA ILE A 120 4.42 -3.18 1.80
C ILE A 120 4.53 -2.07 0.76
N VAL A 121 3.93 -2.30 -0.41
CA VAL A 121 3.68 -1.24 -1.40
C VAL A 121 2.34 -0.61 -1.08
N SER A 122 2.35 0.66 -0.66
CA SER A 122 1.13 1.44 -0.46
C SER A 122 0.85 2.32 -1.67
N GLY A 123 -0.42 2.34 -2.10
CA GLY A 123 -0.86 3.05 -3.29
C GLY A 123 -0.86 2.19 -4.55
N ALA A 124 -1.80 2.46 -5.43
CA ALA A 124 -2.10 1.64 -6.62
C ALA A 124 -1.82 2.36 -7.95
N GLY A 125 -0.98 3.39 -7.94
CA GLY A 125 -0.62 4.14 -9.14
C GLY A 125 0.47 3.48 -10.00
N GLU A 126 1.23 4.29 -10.73
CA GLU A 126 2.27 3.86 -11.69
C GLU A 126 3.25 2.82 -11.12
N LEU A 127 3.62 2.94 -9.83
CA LEU A 127 4.52 1.97 -9.20
C LEU A 127 3.88 0.59 -9.12
N ALA A 128 2.65 0.48 -8.61
CA ALA A 128 1.96 -0.79 -8.49
C ALA A 128 1.72 -1.44 -9.86
N HIS A 129 1.41 -0.64 -10.89
CA HIS A 129 1.28 -1.10 -12.27
C HIS A 129 2.61 -1.66 -12.80
N ALA A 130 3.72 -0.93 -12.63
CA ALA A 130 5.04 -1.38 -13.09
C ALA A 130 5.47 -2.69 -12.39
N LEU A 131 5.30 -2.77 -11.08
CA LEU A 131 5.63 -3.96 -10.30
C LEU A 131 4.79 -5.18 -10.72
N THR A 132 3.49 -4.97 -10.97
CA THR A 132 2.58 -6.04 -11.41
C THR A 132 2.93 -6.51 -12.82
N THR A 133 3.15 -5.58 -13.75
CA THR A 133 3.50 -5.90 -15.14
C THR A 133 4.83 -6.65 -15.26
N GLN A 134 5.79 -6.35 -14.37
CA GLN A 134 7.09 -7.03 -14.33
C GLN A 134 7.09 -8.32 -13.51
N GLY A 135 5.95 -8.75 -12.96
CA GLY A 135 5.83 -9.98 -12.18
C GLY A 135 6.58 -9.96 -10.84
N LEU A 136 6.82 -8.79 -10.26
CA LEU A 136 7.61 -8.62 -9.04
C LEU A 136 6.80 -8.77 -7.75
N VAL A 137 5.47 -8.78 -7.87
CA VAL A 137 4.53 -8.82 -6.73
C VAL A 137 4.27 -10.24 -6.30
N ASP A 138 4.46 -10.52 -5.01
CA ASP A 138 4.21 -11.84 -4.41
C ASP A 138 2.77 -11.98 -3.94
N GLU A 139 2.19 -10.90 -3.37
CA GLU A 139 0.81 -10.89 -2.89
C GLU A 139 0.12 -9.55 -3.15
N PHE A 140 -1.21 -9.60 -3.21
CA PHE A 140 -2.10 -8.44 -3.30
C PHE A 140 -3.06 -8.48 -2.11
N TRP A 141 -3.08 -7.43 -1.32
CA TRP A 141 -4.01 -7.24 -0.21
C TRP A 141 -4.92 -6.07 -0.50
N PHE A 142 -6.20 -6.35 -0.75
CA PHE A 142 -7.20 -5.35 -1.06
C PHE A 142 -8.15 -5.15 0.11
N TRP A 143 -8.37 -3.89 0.46
CA TRP A 143 -9.37 -3.43 1.40
C TRP A 143 -10.50 -2.85 0.60
N VAL A 144 -11.59 -3.60 0.44
CA VAL A 144 -12.70 -3.23 -0.43
C VAL A 144 -13.78 -2.59 0.40
N SER A 145 -13.94 -1.27 0.25
CA SER A 145 -15.05 -0.51 0.84
C SER A 145 -16.36 -0.80 0.08
N PRO A 146 -17.50 -0.89 0.79
CA PRO A 146 -18.79 -1.26 0.20
C PRO A 146 -19.45 -0.11 -0.58
N HIS A 147 -18.68 0.54 -1.45
CA HIS A 147 -19.10 1.69 -2.25
C HIS A 147 -18.94 1.44 -3.73
N LEU A 148 -19.81 2.06 -4.54
CA LEU A 148 -19.61 2.29 -5.96
C LEU A 148 -19.23 3.77 -6.15
N TRP A 149 -18.03 4.04 -6.66
CA TRP A 149 -17.55 5.40 -6.85
C TRP A 149 -17.43 5.76 -8.33
N ALA A 150 -18.12 6.84 -8.74
CA ALA A 150 -18.29 7.15 -10.15
C ALA A 150 -17.03 7.74 -10.81
N THR A 151 -16.18 8.41 -10.03
CA THR A 151 -15.05 9.20 -10.53
C THR A 151 -13.70 8.57 -10.18
N GLY A 152 -12.63 9.05 -10.84
CA GLY A 152 -11.26 8.63 -10.61
C GLY A 152 -10.85 7.36 -11.35
N PRO A 153 -9.55 7.08 -11.40
CA PRO A 153 -9.00 5.88 -12.03
C PRO A 153 -9.34 4.62 -11.24
N ARG A 154 -9.31 3.50 -11.92
CA ARG A 154 -9.46 2.17 -11.30
C ARG A 154 -8.09 1.55 -11.07
N ILE A 155 -8.01 0.78 -9.99
CA ILE A 155 -6.83 -0.01 -9.71
C ILE A 155 -6.56 -0.94 -10.90
N PHE A 156 -5.31 -0.97 -11.36
CA PHE A 156 -4.87 -1.76 -12.52
C PHE A 156 -5.44 -1.40 -13.90
N ASP A 157 -6.06 -0.23 -14.07
CA ASP A 157 -6.36 0.27 -15.42
C ASP A 157 -5.08 0.25 -16.27
N GLY A 158 -5.15 -0.44 -17.42
CA GLY A 158 -4.01 -0.59 -18.34
C GLY A 158 -3.00 -1.69 -17.98
N VAL A 159 -3.18 -2.41 -16.89
CA VAL A 159 -2.40 -3.63 -16.60
C VAL A 159 -3.01 -4.80 -17.38
N GLY A 160 -2.16 -5.60 -18.03
CA GLY A 160 -2.59 -6.83 -18.70
C GLY A 160 -3.22 -7.84 -17.72
N PRO A 161 -3.89 -8.89 -18.24
CA PRO A 161 -4.55 -9.88 -17.41
C PRO A 161 -3.56 -10.64 -16.53
N VAL A 162 -3.78 -10.65 -15.23
CA VAL A 162 -3.05 -11.44 -14.25
C VAL A 162 -4.03 -12.36 -13.54
N ARG A 163 -3.81 -13.67 -13.65
CA ARG A 163 -4.62 -14.63 -12.89
C ARG A 163 -4.18 -14.63 -11.43
N LEU A 164 -5.15 -14.53 -10.52
CA LEU A 164 -4.91 -14.51 -9.08
C LEU A 164 -5.54 -15.73 -8.41
N GLN A 165 -4.88 -16.23 -7.37
CA GLN A 165 -5.40 -17.24 -6.46
C GLN A 165 -5.72 -16.59 -5.12
N LEU A 166 -6.94 -16.73 -4.63
CA LEU A 166 -7.34 -16.29 -3.30
C LEU A 166 -6.58 -17.11 -2.24
N ILE A 167 -5.95 -16.43 -1.29
CA ILE A 167 -5.22 -17.03 -0.16
C ILE A 167 -5.82 -16.67 1.19
N GLY A 168 -6.71 -15.67 1.25
CA GLY A 168 -7.43 -15.30 2.45
C GLY A 168 -8.48 -14.23 2.21
N SER A 169 -9.52 -14.25 3.04
CA SER A 169 -10.55 -13.21 3.04
C SER A 169 -11.07 -12.98 4.46
N THR A 170 -11.39 -11.73 4.78
CA THR A 170 -12.01 -11.33 6.04
C THR A 170 -13.14 -10.36 5.73
N THR A 171 -14.29 -10.55 6.36
CA THR A 171 -15.42 -9.63 6.29
C THR A 171 -15.53 -8.89 7.62
N PHE A 172 -15.64 -7.58 7.56
CA PHE A 172 -15.81 -6.73 8.74
C PHE A 172 -17.28 -6.30 8.90
N PRO A 173 -17.74 -6.00 10.15
CA PRO A 173 -19.11 -5.56 10.40
C PRO A 173 -19.53 -4.31 9.61
N SER A 174 -18.57 -3.45 9.28
CA SER A 174 -18.76 -2.27 8.43
C SER A 174 -19.09 -2.58 6.95
N GLY A 175 -18.99 -3.84 6.55
CA GLY A 175 -19.10 -4.26 5.15
C GLY A 175 -17.79 -4.19 4.36
N VAL A 176 -16.72 -3.72 4.97
CA VAL A 176 -15.38 -3.78 4.37
C VAL A 176 -14.96 -5.23 4.22
N LEU A 177 -14.35 -5.56 3.08
CA LEU A 177 -13.72 -6.86 2.83
C LEU A 177 -12.20 -6.68 2.75
N ARG A 178 -11.47 -7.52 3.47
CA ARG A 178 -10.04 -7.71 3.21
C ARG A 178 -9.85 -8.97 2.38
N LEU A 179 -9.24 -8.84 1.21
CA LEU A 179 -8.96 -9.94 0.30
C LEU A 179 -7.44 -10.05 0.09
N ALA A 180 -6.90 -11.24 0.27
CA ALA A 180 -5.50 -11.52 0.01
C ALA A 180 -5.39 -12.51 -1.16
N TYR A 181 -4.60 -12.16 -2.15
CA TYR A 181 -4.33 -12.97 -3.33
C TYR A 181 -2.84 -13.11 -3.58
N ARG A 182 -2.47 -14.12 -4.33
CA ARG A 182 -1.15 -14.25 -4.98
C ARG A 182 -1.32 -14.48 -6.48
N PRO A 183 -0.31 -14.16 -7.31
CA PRO A 183 -0.31 -14.59 -8.70
C PRO A 183 -0.50 -16.11 -8.77
N ALA A 184 -1.39 -16.55 -9.66
CA ALA A 184 -1.57 -17.98 -9.91
C ALA A 184 -0.44 -18.48 -10.82
N PRO A 185 -0.02 -19.75 -10.66
CA PRO A 185 0.95 -20.39 -11.56
C PRO A 185 0.41 -20.51 -12.98
#